data_d9d696bf72bb3ea10ff138aa5e8ab323
#
_entry.id   d9d696bf72bb3ea10ff138aa5e8ab323
#
_cell.length_a   1.000
_cell.length_b   1.000
_cell.length_c   1.000
_cell.angle_alpha   90.00
_cell.angle_beta   90.00
_cell.angle_gamma   90.00
#
_symmetry.space_group_name_H-M   'P 1'
#
loop_
_entity.id
_entity.type
_entity.pdbx_description
1 polymer ?
#
loop_
_entity_poly.entity_id
_entity_poly.type
_entity_poly.pdbx_seq_one_letter_code
_entity_poly.pdbx_strand_id
1 'polypeptide(L)'
;MTMTYPFPVSGDEFKGKRVLVTGGTKGMGQAMVRRFTLSGASVATTARSRLPEGQAVALFVQTDIGTAAGVQDVVSRIQQEWTGLDILVNNVGASDAPNGGYKALSDDD
;
A
#
# COMPACT_ATOMS: atom_id res chain seq x y z
N MET A 1 -13.81 -4.43 -17.79
CA MET A 1 -12.61 -3.66 -18.09
C MET A 1 -11.48 -4.59 -18.51
N THR A 2 -10.77 -4.20 -19.53
CA THR A 2 -9.65 -4.99 -20.00
C THR A 2 -8.36 -4.53 -19.33
N MET A 3 -7.66 -5.48 -18.75
CA MET A 3 -6.37 -5.20 -18.14
C MET A 3 -5.27 -5.54 -19.12
N THR A 4 -4.32 -4.61 -19.26
CA THR A 4 -3.20 -4.80 -20.18
C THR A 4 -1.91 -5.05 -19.41
N TYR A 5 -1.89 -6.14 -18.69
CA TYR A 5 -0.64 -6.60 -18.08
C TYR A 5 0.06 -7.53 -19.06
N PRO A 6 1.38 -7.60 -19.01
CA PRO A 6 2.13 -8.52 -19.87
C PRO A 6 1.81 -9.99 -19.63
N PHE A 7 1.28 -10.29 -18.45
CA PHE A 7 0.90 -11.64 -18.09
C PHE A 7 -0.58 -11.69 -17.72
N PRO A 8 -1.24 -12.84 -17.90
CA PRO A 8 -2.61 -12.98 -17.44
C PRO A 8 -2.74 -12.69 -15.94
N VAL A 9 -3.85 -12.06 -15.58
CA VAL A 9 -4.16 -11.76 -14.18
C VAL A 9 -5.33 -12.64 -13.78
N SER A 10 -5.08 -13.50 -12.80
CA SER A 10 -6.15 -14.32 -12.24
C SER A 10 -6.90 -13.51 -11.18
N GLY A 11 -8.22 -13.57 -11.20
CA GLY A 11 -9.05 -12.87 -10.21
C GLY A 11 -8.92 -13.41 -8.80
N ASP A 12 -8.29 -14.58 -8.63
CA ASP A 12 -8.12 -15.19 -7.33
C ASP A 12 -6.66 -15.52 -7.00
N GLU A 13 -5.72 -14.93 -7.73
CA GLU A 13 -4.29 -15.18 -7.54
C GLU A 13 -3.85 -14.92 -6.10
N PHE A 14 -4.37 -13.85 -5.50
CA PHE A 14 -4.06 -13.50 -4.11
C PHE A 14 -5.28 -13.60 -3.19
N LYS A 15 -6.19 -14.48 -3.55
CA LYS A 15 -7.41 -14.63 -2.77
C LYS A 15 -7.09 -14.97 -1.32
N GLY A 16 -7.72 -14.24 -0.40
CA GLY A 16 -7.52 -14.46 1.03
C GLY A 16 -6.24 -13.87 1.58
N LYS A 17 -5.40 -13.27 0.75
CA LYS A 17 -4.17 -12.63 1.24
C LYS A 17 -4.46 -11.23 1.75
N ARG A 18 -3.76 -10.85 2.81
CA ARG A 18 -3.86 -9.52 3.41
C ARG A 18 -2.60 -8.75 3.03
N VAL A 19 -2.80 -7.66 2.31
CA VAL A 19 -1.71 -6.92 1.70
C VAL A 19 -1.72 -5.49 2.21
N LEU A 20 -0.58 -5.00 2.65
CA LEU A 20 -0.41 -3.59 2.98
C LEU A 20 0.48 -2.95 1.93
N VAL A 21 -0.04 -1.90 1.28
CA VAL A 21 0.74 -1.08 0.35
C VAL A 21 0.86 0.29 0.97
N THR A 22 2.05 0.66 1.42
CA THR A 22 2.24 2.00 1.97
C THR A 22 2.26 3.02 0.84
N GLY A 23 1.63 4.17 1.07
CA GLY A 23 1.56 5.21 0.04
C GLY A 23 0.76 4.79 -1.18
N GLY A 24 -0.32 4.06 -0.99
CA GLY A 24 -1.09 3.47 -2.08
C GLY A 24 -2.14 4.38 -2.71
N THR A 25 -2.09 5.67 -2.46
CA THR A 25 -3.12 6.58 -2.98
C THR A 25 -2.70 7.31 -4.25
N LYS A 26 -1.46 7.17 -4.67
CA LYS A 26 -0.94 7.85 -5.87
C LYS A 26 0.03 6.94 -6.61
N GLY A 27 0.16 7.20 -7.90
CA GLY A 27 1.21 6.63 -8.73
C GLY A 27 1.30 5.11 -8.67
N MET A 28 2.51 4.63 -8.52
CA MET A 28 2.79 3.20 -8.51
C MET A 28 2.10 2.48 -7.35
N GLY A 29 2.03 3.11 -6.19
CA GLY A 29 1.34 2.52 -5.04
C GLY A 29 -0.13 2.29 -5.32
N GLN A 30 -0.78 3.26 -5.95
CA GLN A 30 -2.18 3.14 -6.33
C GLN A 30 -2.39 2.00 -7.33
N ALA A 31 -1.48 1.87 -8.30
CA ALA A 31 -1.53 0.79 -9.27
C ALA A 31 -1.38 -0.57 -8.59
N MET A 32 -0.50 -0.66 -7.60
CA MET A 32 -0.31 -1.90 -6.84
C MET A 32 -1.55 -2.26 -6.03
N VAL A 33 -2.17 -1.28 -5.37
CA VAL A 33 -3.41 -1.51 -4.64
C VAL A 33 -4.46 -2.11 -5.57
N ARG A 34 -4.60 -1.52 -6.74
CA ARG A 34 -5.57 -1.97 -7.74
C ARG A 34 -5.26 -3.39 -8.21
N ARG A 35 -3.99 -3.65 -8.49
CA ARG A 35 -3.57 -4.97 -8.97
C ARG A 35 -3.88 -6.06 -7.95
N PHE A 36 -3.54 -5.83 -6.70
CA PHE A 36 -3.81 -6.80 -5.65
C PHE A 36 -5.30 -6.98 -5.42
N THR A 37 -6.06 -5.89 -5.43
CA THR A 37 -7.50 -5.96 -5.25
C THR A 37 -8.16 -6.79 -6.36
N LEU A 38 -7.72 -6.61 -7.58
CA LEU A 38 -8.25 -7.37 -8.71
C LEU A 38 -7.90 -8.85 -8.62
N SER A 39 -6.88 -9.19 -7.87
CA SER A 39 -6.44 -10.58 -7.68
C SER A 39 -7.03 -11.22 -6.43
N GLY A 40 -8.00 -10.59 -5.80
CA GLY A 40 -8.72 -11.16 -4.67
C GLY A 40 -8.17 -10.85 -3.31
N ALA A 41 -7.12 -10.05 -3.20
CA ALA A 41 -6.54 -9.70 -1.91
C ALA A 41 -7.39 -8.69 -1.16
N SER A 42 -7.28 -8.72 0.16
CA SER A 42 -7.74 -7.63 1.01
C SER A 42 -6.59 -6.65 1.14
N VAL A 43 -6.78 -5.41 0.74
CA VAL A 43 -5.70 -4.45 0.67
C VAL A 43 -5.89 -3.32 1.67
N ALA A 44 -4.85 -3.06 2.44
CA ALA A 44 -4.75 -1.88 3.28
C ALA A 44 -3.78 -0.90 2.64
N THR A 45 -4.01 0.37 2.84
CA THR A 45 -3.05 1.37 2.40
C THR A 45 -2.96 2.51 3.39
N THR A 46 -1.92 3.32 3.24
CA THR A 46 -1.65 4.47 4.09
C THR A 46 -1.41 5.70 3.25
N ALA A 47 -1.71 6.85 3.78
CA ALA A 47 -1.34 8.12 3.18
C ALA A 47 -1.40 9.21 4.24
N ARG A 48 -0.70 10.30 3.99
CA ARG A 48 -0.75 11.46 4.88
C ARG A 48 -2.04 12.24 4.73
N SER A 49 -2.65 12.19 3.56
CA SER A 49 -3.94 12.84 3.33
C SER A 49 -5.03 11.79 3.21
N ARG A 50 -6.25 12.25 3.08
CA ARG A 50 -7.39 11.35 3.03
C ARG A 50 -7.37 10.49 1.78
N LEU A 51 -8.04 9.34 1.87
CA LEU A 51 -8.20 8.44 0.73
C LEU A 51 -8.92 9.19 -0.39
N PRO A 52 -8.39 9.14 -1.63
CA PRO A 52 -9.06 9.78 -2.75
C PRO A 52 -10.46 9.24 -2.98
N GLU A 53 -11.35 10.12 -3.39
CA GLU A 53 -12.69 9.74 -3.75
C GLU A 53 -12.65 8.71 -4.89
N GLY A 54 -13.44 7.68 -4.78
CA GLY A 54 -13.49 6.64 -5.79
C GLY A 54 -12.47 5.53 -5.61
N GLN A 55 -11.51 5.68 -4.72
CA GLN A 55 -10.57 4.61 -4.42
C GLN A 55 -11.10 3.80 -3.23
N ALA A 56 -11.25 2.51 -3.41
CA ALA A 56 -11.74 1.62 -2.38
C ALA A 56 -10.64 0.70 -1.90
N VAL A 57 -10.50 0.58 -0.58
CA VAL A 57 -9.57 -0.36 0.04
C VAL A 57 -10.26 -1.00 1.25
N ALA A 58 -9.75 -2.14 1.67
CA ALA A 58 -10.31 -2.83 2.83
C ALA A 58 -9.99 -2.11 4.13
N LEU A 59 -8.85 -1.44 4.20
CA LEU A 59 -8.43 -0.70 5.38
C LEU A 59 -7.57 0.49 4.97
N PHE A 60 -7.90 1.65 5.48
CA PHE A 60 -7.13 2.86 5.22
C PHE A 60 -6.66 3.46 6.53
N VAL A 61 -5.37 3.76 6.62
CA VAL A 61 -4.79 4.42 7.78
C VAL A 61 -4.18 5.74 7.34
N GLN A 62 -4.78 6.83 7.77
CA GLN A 62 -4.26 8.16 7.47
C GLN A 62 -3.16 8.48 8.47
N THR A 63 -1.93 8.44 8.03
CA THR A 63 -0.79 8.65 8.92
C THR A 63 0.47 8.92 8.11
N ASP A 64 1.51 9.39 8.78
CA ASP A 64 2.81 9.60 8.17
C ASP A 64 3.73 8.45 8.58
N ILE A 65 3.96 7.51 7.67
CA ILE A 65 4.81 6.37 7.95
C ILE A 65 6.30 6.71 8.02
N GLY A 66 6.66 7.97 7.74
CA GLY A 66 8.01 8.45 7.97
C GLY A 66 8.31 8.71 9.43
N THR A 67 7.32 8.56 10.31
CA THR A 67 7.50 8.76 11.74
C THR A 67 7.27 7.47 12.49
N ALA A 68 7.90 7.33 13.66
CA ALA A 68 7.71 6.17 14.51
C ALA A 68 6.24 6.05 14.96
N ALA A 69 5.62 7.18 15.28
CA ALA A 69 4.22 7.19 15.69
C ALA A 69 3.31 6.71 14.55
N GLY A 70 3.60 7.13 13.33
CA GLY A 70 2.83 6.71 12.17
C GLY A 70 2.94 5.23 11.91
N VAL A 71 4.15 4.69 12.01
CA VAL A 71 4.36 3.25 11.86
C VAL A 71 3.58 2.49 12.93
N GLN A 72 3.61 2.97 14.17
CA GLN A 72 2.88 2.33 15.26
C GLN A 72 1.37 2.35 15.01
N ASP A 73 0.84 3.44 14.46
CA ASP A 73 -0.57 3.53 14.09
C ASP A 73 -0.95 2.43 13.10
N VAL A 74 -0.13 2.24 12.09
CA VAL A 74 -0.39 1.24 11.07
C VAL A 74 -0.36 -0.16 11.68
N VAL A 75 0.67 -0.44 12.47
CA VAL A 75 0.80 -1.76 13.12
C VAL A 75 -0.42 -2.04 13.99
N SER A 76 -0.82 -1.07 14.80
CA SER A 76 -1.98 -1.24 15.68
C SER A 76 -3.26 -1.52 14.90
N ARG A 77 -3.48 -0.78 13.82
CA ARG A 77 -4.69 -0.95 13.02
C ARG A 77 -4.70 -2.31 12.32
N ILE A 78 -3.56 -2.73 11.79
CA ILE A 78 -3.45 -4.05 11.16
C ILE A 78 -3.76 -5.15 12.17
N GLN A 79 -3.21 -5.04 13.37
CA GLN A 79 -3.45 -6.04 14.41
C GLN A 79 -4.90 -6.08 14.84
N GLN A 80 -5.54 -4.93 14.94
CA GLN A 80 -6.95 -4.85 15.33
C GLN A 80 -7.88 -5.42 14.28
N GLU A 81 -7.59 -5.15 13.02
CA GLU A 81 -8.53 -5.49 11.94
C GLU A 81 -8.25 -6.86 11.35
N TRP A 82 -6.99 -7.26 11.26
CA TRP A 82 -6.61 -8.45 10.51
C TRP A 82 -5.84 -9.49 11.30
N THR A 83 -5.39 -9.17 12.47
CA THR A 83 -4.53 -10.05 13.29
C THR A 83 -3.20 -10.42 12.64
N GLY A 84 -2.96 -10.04 11.42
CA GLY A 84 -1.69 -10.33 10.73
C GLY A 84 -1.67 -9.80 9.31
N LEU A 85 -0.56 -10.04 8.64
CA LEU A 85 -0.30 -9.52 7.31
C LEU A 85 0.46 -10.57 6.51
N ASP A 86 0.09 -10.76 5.25
CA ASP A 86 0.75 -11.74 4.38
C ASP A 86 1.79 -11.08 3.48
N ILE A 87 1.52 -9.89 2.98
CA ILE A 87 2.38 -9.21 2.03
C ILE A 87 2.51 -7.74 2.41
N LEU A 88 3.73 -7.24 2.43
CA LEU A 88 4.00 -5.82 2.62
C LEU A 88 4.69 -5.27 1.38
N VAL A 89 4.08 -4.26 0.78
CA VAL A 89 4.72 -3.50 -0.29
C VAL A 89 5.06 -2.12 0.27
N ASN A 90 6.33 -1.90 0.47
CA ASN A 90 6.81 -0.65 1.04
C ASN A 90 7.07 0.34 -0.09
N ASN A 91 6.06 1.15 -0.40
CA ASN A 91 6.10 2.14 -1.46
C ASN A 91 6.17 3.53 -0.84
N VAL A 92 7.33 3.91 -0.35
CA VAL A 92 7.52 5.21 0.29
C VAL A 92 7.64 6.27 -0.77
N GLY A 93 7.11 7.46 -0.47
CA GLY A 93 7.02 8.55 -1.43
C GLY A 93 8.34 8.97 -2.04
N ALA A 94 8.71 8.33 -3.12
CA ALA A 94 9.97 8.58 -3.80
C ALA A 94 9.98 9.93 -4.49
N SER A 95 8.84 10.48 -4.81
CA SER A 95 8.75 11.76 -5.50
C SER A 95 9.32 12.92 -4.69
N ASP A 96 9.36 12.77 -3.37
CA ASP A 96 9.90 13.79 -2.48
C ASP A 96 11.33 13.50 -2.08
N ALA A 97 11.94 12.48 -2.66
CA ALA A 97 13.29 12.10 -2.31
C ALA A 97 14.28 13.18 -2.75
N PRO A 98 15.29 13.46 -1.92
CA PRO A 98 16.36 14.35 -2.36
C PRO A 98 17.09 13.79 -3.55
N ASN A 99 17.83 14.63 -4.22
CA ASN A 99 18.70 14.19 -5.30
C ASN A 99 19.66 13.13 -4.76
N GLY A 100 19.86 12.09 -5.52
CA GLY A 100 20.59 10.94 -5.05
C GLY A 100 19.71 9.71 -4.99
N GLY A 101 18.42 9.92 -5.16
CA GLY A 101 17.47 8.85 -5.36
C GLY A 101 17.46 7.82 -4.26
N TYR A 102 17.63 6.59 -4.65
CA TYR A 102 17.51 5.46 -3.76
C TYR A 102 18.43 5.54 -2.55
N LYS A 103 19.61 6.09 -2.76
CA LYS A 103 20.59 6.19 -1.68
C LYS A 103 20.18 7.19 -0.61
N ALA A 104 19.41 8.19 -1.01
CA ALA A 104 18.94 9.18 -0.06
C ALA A 104 17.77 8.67 0.77
N LEU A 105 17.13 7.60 0.32
CA LEU A 105 16.06 6.95 1.04
C LEU A 105 16.66 5.77 1.79
N SER A 106 17.33 6.07 2.87
CA SER A 106 17.97 5.04 3.67
C SER A 106 16.95 4.28 4.49
N ASP A 107 17.42 3.33 5.28
CA ASP A 107 16.57 2.52 6.13
C ASP A 107 15.78 3.36 7.14
N ASP A 108 16.21 4.56 7.38
CA ASP A 108 15.52 5.45 8.31
C ASP A 108 14.33 6.16 7.67
N ASP A 109 14.22 6.08 6.39
CA ASP A 109 13.14 6.75 5.65
C ASP A 109 11.86 5.88 5.56
#